data_c48084e62187dea2ad4a23f9e0e63ff6
#
_entry.id   c48084e62187dea2ad4a23f9e0e63ff6
#
_cell.length_a   1.000
_cell.length_b   1.000
_cell.length_c   1.000
_cell.angle_alpha   90.00
_cell.angle_beta   90.00
_cell.angle_gamma   90.00
#
_symmetry.space_group_name_H-M   'P 1'
#
loop_
_entity.id
_entity.type
_entity.pdbx_description
1 polymer ?
#
loop_
_entity_poly.entity_id
_entity_poly.type
_entity_poly.pdbx_seq_one_letter_code
_entity_poly.pdbx_strand_id
1 'polypeptide(L)'
;MDCVANFIEAKYHLAVAERMMKGYSKYPEKRFLIGVINELVRAISKLIRAFFIYENIKKGSLDKFLKKVAPKYLDDITIENLAKVIEIGQAQKVSPIEFAKGEKIILLIRGKYRFLTATRIDEFIKSFNTAISAFPKNFRQI
;
A
#
# COMPACT_ATOMS: atom_id res chain seq x y z
N MET A 1 -17.30 -12.08 -3.81
CA MET A 1 -16.88 -10.83 -3.19
C MET A 1 -16.93 -9.70 -4.17
N ASP A 2 -17.46 -8.65 -3.69
CA ASP A 2 -17.82 -7.48 -4.45
C ASP A 2 -16.61 -6.56 -4.61
N CYS A 3 -16.45 -5.99 -5.80
CA CYS A 3 -15.42 -5.02 -6.13
C CYS A 3 -15.58 -3.74 -5.29
N VAL A 4 -16.82 -3.27 -5.08
CA VAL A 4 -17.11 -2.10 -4.24
C VAL A 4 -16.63 -2.33 -2.82
N ALA A 5 -16.90 -3.50 -2.25
CA ALA A 5 -16.50 -3.82 -0.88
C ALA A 5 -14.98 -3.76 -0.73
N ASN A 6 -14.24 -4.35 -1.67
CA ASN A 6 -12.78 -4.32 -1.63
C ASN A 6 -12.24 -2.90 -1.81
N PHE A 7 -12.85 -2.10 -2.68
CA PHE A 7 -12.44 -0.71 -2.88
C PHE A 7 -12.67 0.12 -1.61
N ILE A 8 -13.82 -0.05 -0.95
CA ILE A 8 -14.15 0.65 0.29
C ILE A 8 -13.17 0.26 1.39
N GLU A 9 -12.82 -1.04 1.51
CA GLU A 9 -11.85 -1.49 2.49
C GLU A 9 -10.46 -0.92 2.22
N ALA A 10 -10.05 -0.82 0.96
CA ALA A 10 -8.79 -0.19 0.59
C ALA A 10 -8.75 1.27 1.05
N LYS A 11 -9.84 2.01 0.80
CA LYS A 11 -9.96 3.40 1.24
C LYS A 11 -9.92 3.51 2.77
N TYR A 12 -10.56 2.59 3.46
CA TYR A 12 -10.59 2.57 4.93
C TYR A 12 -9.16 2.41 5.48
N HIS A 13 -8.41 1.43 4.99
CA HIS A 13 -7.05 1.20 5.47
C HIS A 13 -6.13 2.38 5.15
N LEU A 14 -6.31 2.99 3.98
CA LEU A 14 -5.54 4.20 3.64
C LEU A 14 -5.87 5.34 4.60
N ALA A 15 -7.14 5.53 4.94
CA ALA A 15 -7.55 6.57 5.89
C ALA A 15 -6.96 6.33 7.28
N VAL A 16 -6.89 5.06 7.73
CA VAL A 16 -6.24 4.72 9.00
C VAL A 16 -4.75 5.03 8.94
N ALA A 17 -4.10 4.68 7.83
CA ALA A 17 -2.67 4.99 7.64
C ALA A 17 -2.41 6.50 7.73
N GLU A 18 -3.26 7.30 7.09
CA GLU A 18 -3.14 8.76 7.12
C GLU A 18 -3.30 9.33 8.54
N ARG A 19 -4.24 8.79 9.30
CA ARG A 19 -4.43 9.21 10.71
C ARG A 19 -3.23 8.83 11.57
N MET A 20 -2.67 7.66 11.36
CA MET A 20 -1.46 7.23 12.08
C MET A 20 -0.27 8.11 11.72
N MET A 21 -0.15 8.52 10.45
CA MET A 21 0.92 9.42 10.03
C MET A 21 0.79 10.79 10.69
N LYS A 22 -0.43 11.30 10.84
CA LYS A 22 -0.68 12.54 11.59
C LYS A 22 -0.30 12.36 13.07
N GLY A 23 -0.61 11.19 13.64
CA GLY A 23 -0.20 10.87 14.99
C GLY A 23 1.30 10.90 15.17
N TYR A 24 2.02 10.34 14.20
CA TYR A 24 3.50 10.36 14.20
C TYR A 24 4.03 11.80 14.16
N SER A 25 3.39 12.70 13.41
CA SER A 25 3.81 14.09 13.34
C SER A 25 3.70 14.81 14.67
N LYS A 26 2.72 14.44 15.49
CA LYS A 26 2.52 15.03 16.83
C LYS A 26 3.35 14.33 17.89
N TYR A 27 3.42 13.02 17.83
CA TYR A 27 4.13 12.17 18.80
C TYR A 27 4.97 11.17 18.01
N PRO A 28 6.25 11.49 17.71
CA PRO A 28 7.05 10.66 16.81
C PRO A 28 7.48 9.35 17.43
N GLU A 29 6.52 8.48 17.68
CA GLU A 29 6.75 7.13 18.17
C GLU A 29 6.81 6.14 17.02
N LYS A 30 7.79 5.25 17.08
CA LYS A 30 8.07 4.25 16.04
C LYS A 30 6.87 3.39 15.68
N ARG A 31 6.04 3.07 16.67
CA ARG A 31 4.85 2.23 16.46
C ARG A 31 3.88 2.84 15.46
N PHE A 32 3.82 4.17 15.35
CA PHE A 32 2.97 4.82 14.34
C PHE A 32 3.46 4.51 12.92
N LEU A 33 4.78 4.60 12.70
CA LEU A 33 5.33 4.30 11.36
C LEU A 33 5.13 2.83 10.99
N ILE A 34 5.33 1.92 11.91
CA ILE A 34 5.07 0.50 11.70
C ILE A 34 3.59 0.27 11.39
N GLY A 35 2.71 0.93 12.14
CA GLY A 35 1.28 0.86 11.91
C GLY A 35 0.88 1.39 10.53
N VAL A 36 1.48 2.49 10.09
CA VAL A 36 1.23 3.03 8.74
C VAL A 36 1.56 1.98 7.67
N ILE A 37 2.74 1.37 7.77
CA ILE A 37 3.15 0.34 6.81
C ILE A 37 2.18 -0.84 6.82
N ASN A 38 1.80 -1.31 7.99
CA ASN A 38 0.86 -2.44 8.08
C ASN A 38 -0.49 -2.11 7.42
N GLU A 39 -0.97 -0.89 7.61
CA GLU A 39 -2.22 -0.47 6.98
C GLU A 39 -2.10 -0.30 5.47
N LEU A 40 -0.96 0.20 4.99
CA LEU A 40 -0.71 0.30 3.55
C LEU A 40 -0.64 -1.08 2.89
N VAL A 41 -0.05 -2.06 3.57
CA VAL A 41 -0.01 -3.44 3.07
C VAL A 41 -1.43 -4.03 2.96
N ARG A 42 -2.29 -3.76 3.94
CA ARG A 42 -3.69 -4.17 3.87
C ARG A 42 -4.43 -3.46 2.76
N ALA A 43 -4.19 -2.16 2.61
CA ALA A 43 -4.83 -1.35 1.57
C ALA A 43 -4.48 -1.86 0.17
N ILE A 44 -3.21 -2.17 -0.10
CA ILE A 44 -2.80 -2.62 -1.43
C ILE A 44 -3.42 -3.98 -1.76
N SER A 45 -3.51 -4.88 -0.79
CA SER A 45 -4.15 -6.17 -1.00
C SER A 45 -5.61 -6.02 -1.45
N LYS A 46 -6.35 -5.14 -0.79
CA LYS A 46 -7.75 -4.89 -1.14
C LYS A 46 -7.89 -4.17 -2.47
N LEU A 47 -7.01 -3.21 -2.74
CA LEU A 47 -7.04 -2.46 -3.99
C LEU A 47 -6.76 -3.37 -5.19
N ILE A 48 -5.78 -4.27 -5.08
CA ILE A 48 -5.47 -5.23 -6.14
C ILE A 48 -6.69 -6.11 -6.42
N ARG A 49 -7.36 -6.61 -5.37
CA ARG A 49 -8.57 -7.40 -5.54
C ARG A 49 -9.67 -6.63 -6.25
N ALA A 50 -9.85 -5.36 -5.89
CA ALA A 50 -10.85 -4.51 -6.53
C ALA A 50 -10.56 -4.36 -8.03
N PHE A 51 -9.32 -4.11 -8.41
CA PHE A 51 -8.92 -4.00 -9.81
C PHE A 51 -9.12 -5.32 -10.56
N PHE A 52 -8.75 -6.45 -9.95
CA PHE A 52 -8.93 -7.75 -10.60
C PHE A 52 -10.40 -8.05 -10.84
N ILE A 53 -11.25 -7.79 -9.86
CA ILE A 53 -12.69 -8.02 -10.02
C ILE A 53 -13.24 -7.10 -11.11
N TYR A 54 -12.85 -5.83 -11.10
CA TYR A 54 -13.30 -4.88 -12.13
C TYR A 54 -12.86 -5.31 -13.53
N GLU A 55 -11.63 -5.83 -13.67
CA GLU A 55 -11.08 -6.28 -14.95
C GLU A 55 -11.49 -7.71 -15.30
N ASN A 56 -12.34 -8.33 -14.47
CA ASN A 56 -12.81 -9.69 -14.69
C ASN A 56 -11.70 -10.74 -14.68
N ILE A 57 -10.67 -10.53 -13.88
CA ILE A 57 -9.53 -11.44 -13.76
C ILE A 57 -9.76 -12.36 -12.56
N LYS A 58 -9.93 -13.66 -12.81
CA LYS A 58 -10.22 -14.64 -11.76
C LYS A 58 -8.97 -15.14 -11.04
N LYS A 59 -7.88 -15.28 -11.78
CA LYS A 59 -6.60 -15.72 -11.22
C LYS A 59 -5.53 -14.70 -11.59
N GLY A 60 -5.18 -13.86 -10.63
CA GLY A 60 -4.16 -12.85 -10.84
C GLY A 60 -3.03 -13.00 -9.84
N SER A 61 -1.83 -12.69 -10.27
CA SER A 61 -0.66 -12.60 -9.41
C SER A 61 -0.31 -11.13 -9.20
N LEU A 62 0.54 -10.86 -8.21
CA LEU A 62 1.05 -9.51 -7.98
C LEU A 62 1.79 -9.00 -9.21
N ASP A 63 2.56 -9.87 -9.85
CA ASP A 63 3.28 -9.53 -11.07
C ASP A 63 2.33 -9.15 -12.21
N LYS A 64 1.25 -9.90 -12.36
CA LYS A 64 0.21 -9.61 -13.35
C LYS A 64 -0.44 -8.25 -13.10
N PHE A 65 -0.71 -7.94 -11.82
CA PHE A 65 -1.26 -6.64 -11.47
C PHE A 65 -0.32 -5.52 -11.92
N LEU A 66 0.96 -5.63 -11.57
CA LEU A 66 1.94 -4.58 -11.84
C LEU A 66 2.22 -4.41 -13.34
N LYS A 67 2.19 -5.49 -14.11
CA LYS A 67 2.56 -5.46 -15.53
C LYS A 67 1.37 -5.29 -16.48
N LYS A 68 0.21 -5.82 -16.14
CA LYS A 68 -0.95 -5.87 -17.04
C LYS A 68 -2.10 -4.98 -16.65
N VAL A 69 -2.33 -4.76 -15.37
CA VAL A 69 -3.49 -3.99 -14.89
C VAL A 69 -3.12 -2.56 -14.54
N ALA A 70 -2.13 -2.39 -13.68
CA ALA A 70 -1.74 -1.06 -13.19
C ALA A 70 -1.38 -0.08 -14.31
N PRO A 71 -0.65 -0.46 -15.37
CA PRO A 71 -0.31 0.49 -16.42
C PRO A 71 -1.50 1.07 -17.17
N LYS A 72 -2.67 0.46 -17.08
CA LYS A 72 -3.89 1.00 -17.70
C LYS A 72 -4.42 2.22 -16.95
N TYR A 73 -4.09 2.37 -15.68
CA TYR A 73 -4.68 3.37 -14.80
C TYR A 73 -3.69 4.30 -14.13
N LEU A 74 -2.44 3.86 -13.96
CA LEU A 74 -1.47 4.52 -13.10
C LEU A 74 -0.20 4.88 -13.87
N ASP A 75 0.46 5.94 -13.43
CA ASP A 75 1.77 6.33 -13.96
C ASP A 75 2.88 5.48 -13.35
N ASP A 76 4.08 5.58 -13.94
CA ASP A 76 5.21 4.74 -13.54
C ASP A 76 5.64 4.96 -12.09
N ILE A 77 5.62 6.20 -11.62
CA ILE A 77 6.02 6.52 -10.24
C ILE A 77 5.06 5.88 -9.25
N THR A 78 3.76 5.98 -9.51
CA THR A 78 2.74 5.36 -8.66
C THR A 78 2.91 3.85 -8.62
N ILE A 79 3.08 3.23 -9.79
CA ILE A 79 3.28 1.77 -9.89
C ILE A 79 4.51 1.36 -9.10
N GLU A 80 5.62 2.08 -9.24
CA GLU A 80 6.86 1.79 -8.54
C GLU A 80 6.66 1.83 -7.02
N ASN A 81 5.96 2.83 -6.52
CA ASN A 81 5.69 2.95 -5.08
C ASN A 81 4.77 1.85 -4.58
N LEU A 82 3.73 1.49 -5.34
CA LEU A 82 2.88 0.36 -4.96
C LEU A 82 3.67 -0.95 -4.95
N ALA A 83 4.56 -1.14 -5.93
CA ALA A 83 5.42 -2.31 -5.98
C ALA A 83 6.32 -2.41 -4.74
N LYS A 84 6.82 -1.29 -4.26
CA LYS A 84 7.62 -1.27 -3.02
C LYS A 84 6.80 -1.69 -1.81
N VAL A 85 5.57 -1.23 -1.69
CA VAL A 85 4.70 -1.64 -0.58
C VAL A 85 4.38 -3.13 -0.67
N ILE A 86 4.14 -3.65 -1.88
CA ILE A 86 3.93 -5.08 -2.09
C ILE A 86 5.16 -5.88 -1.62
N GLU A 87 6.34 -5.44 -2.01
CA GLU A 87 7.59 -6.09 -1.61
C GLU A 87 7.75 -6.11 -0.09
N ILE A 88 7.47 -4.98 0.56
CA ILE A 88 7.51 -4.88 2.01
C ILE A 88 6.53 -5.87 2.65
N GLY A 89 5.30 -5.95 2.12
CA GLY A 89 4.30 -6.87 2.63
C GLY A 89 4.72 -8.33 2.52
N GLN A 90 5.36 -8.70 1.42
CA GLN A 90 5.86 -10.05 1.25
C GLN A 90 7.02 -10.35 2.22
N ALA A 91 7.90 -9.37 2.44
CA ALA A 91 9.02 -9.51 3.36
C ALA A 91 8.53 -9.68 4.81
N GLN A 92 7.48 -8.98 5.20
CA GLN A 92 6.91 -9.07 6.55
C GLN A 92 6.35 -10.45 6.89
N LYS A 93 5.93 -11.23 5.89
CA LYS A 93 5.43 -12.59 6.13
C LYS A 93 6.54 -13.51 6.63
N VAL A 94 7.78 -13.25 6.23
CA VAL A 94 8.94 -14.05 6.59
C VAL A 94 9.69 -13.44 7.77
N SER A 95 9.80 -12.13 7.79
CA SER A 95 10.56 -11.40 8.82
C SER A 95 9.81 -10.11 9.17
N PRO A 96 9.04 -10.10 10.26
CA PRO A 96 8.31 -8.92 10.69
C PRO A 96 9.25 -7.74 10.97
N ILE A 97 8.71 -6.53 10.90
CA ILE A 97 9.47 -5.34 11.28
C ILE A 97 9.75 -5.41 12.79
N GLU A 98 11.01 -5.56 13.15
CA GLU A 98 11.38 -5.76 14.54
C GLU A 98 11.80 -4.49 15.26
N PHE A 99 12.35 -3.52 14.54
CA PHE A 99 12.85 -2.32 15.17
C PHE A 99 12.88 -1.12 14.23
N ALA A 100 12.95 0.05 14.86
CA ALA A 100 13.07 1.32 14.17
C ALA A 100 14.09 2.16 14.94
N LYS A 101 14.80 3.04 14.25
CA LYS A 101 15.80 3.91 14.85
C LYS A 101 15.60 5.33 14.33
N GLY A 102 15.29 6.26 15.25
CA GLY A 102 14.99 7.63 14.90
C GLY A 102 13.74 7.68 14.03
N GLU A 103 13.81 8.34 12.89
CA GLU A 103 12.71 8.45 11.92
C GLU A 103 12.74 7.35 10.87
N LYS A 104 13.48 6.27 11.11
CA LYS A 104 13.66 5.19 10.14
C LYS A 104 13.15 3.88 10.68
N ILE A 105 12.52 3.10 9.80
CA ILE A 105 12.19 1.71 10.07
C ILE A 105 13.25 0.86 9.38
N ILE A 106 13.65 -0.22 10.01
CA ILE A 106 14.63 -1.15 9.45
C ILE A 106 13.91 -2.42 9.05
N LEU A 107 14.05 -2.80 7.79
CA LEU A 107 13.40 -3.95 7.19
C LEU A 107 14.45 -4.93 6.68
N LEU A 108 14.18 -6.22 6.82
CA LEU A 108 14.99 -7.26 6.19
C LEU A 108 14.27 -7.72 4.92
N ILE A 109 14.81 -7.39 3.76
CA ILE A 109 14.23 -7.74 2.47
C ILE A 109 15.27 -8.51 1.66
N ARG A 110 14.94 -9.74 1.28
CA ARG A 110 15.82 -10.61 0.47
C ARG A 110 17.22 -10.74 1.08
N GLY A 111 17.29 -10.89 2.41
CA GLY A 111 18.55 -11.05 3.12
C GLY A 111 19.35 -9.78 3.33
N LYS A 112 18.82 -8.62 2.95
CA LYS A 112 19.49 -7.32 3.12
C LYS A 112 18.65 -6.39 3.97
N TYR A 113 19.32 -5.64 4.85
CA TYR A 113 18.66 -4.60 5.62
C TYR A 113 18.40 -3.39 4.76
N ARG A 114 17.15 -2.90 4.82
CA ARG A 114 16.73 -1.68 4.12
C ARG A 114 16.19 -0.70 5.14
N PHE A 115 16.42 0.58 4.85
CA PHE A 115 15.93 1.66 5.71
C PHE A 115 14.78 2.36 5.03
N LEU A 116 13.74 2.67 5.81
CA LEU A 116 12.55 3.35 5.30
C LEU A 116 12.30 4.57 6.17
N THR A 117 12.36 5.76 5.58
CA THR A 117 12.14 7.01 6.29
C THR A 117 10.67 7.40 6.34
N ALA A 118 10.30 8.26 7.29
CA ALA A 118 8.95 8.82 7.36
C ALA A 118 8.58 9.55 6.06
N THR A 119 9.53 10.28 5.46
CA THR A 119 9.31 10.96 4.18
C THR A 119 8.96 9.98 3.07
N ARG A 120 9.66 8.86 3.01
CA ARG A 120 9.39 7.84 1.99
C ARG A 120 8.02 7.19 2.20
N ILE A 121 7.65 6.96 3.46
CA ILE A 121 6.32 6.41 3.79
C ILE A 121 5.23 7.40 3.36
N ASP A 122 5.46 8.70 3.55
CA ASP A 122 4.51 9.72 3.11
C ASP A 122 4.34 9.72 1.59
N GLU A 123 5.42 9.49 0.84
CA GLU A 123 5.35 9.33 -0.61
C GLU A 123 4.49 8.12 -1.01
N PHE A 124 4.57 7.03 -0.25
CA PHE A 124 3.70 5.87 -0.47
C PHE A 124 2.23 6.25 -0.29
N ILE A 125 1.91 6.98 0.77
CA ILE A 125 0.54 7.44 1.04
C ILE A 125 0.02 8.26 -0.14
N LYS A 126 0.83 9.17 -0.67
CA LYS A 126 0.45 9.98 -1.83
C LYS A 126 0.17 9.13 -3.06
N SER A 127 0.98 8.11 -3.30
CA SER A 127 0.76 7.18 -4.41
C SER A 127 -0.52 6.37 -4.23
N PHE A 128 -0.84 5.96 -3.00
CA PHE A 128 -2.12 5.29 -2.72
C PHE A 128 -3.30 6.20 -3.01
N ASN A 129 -3.23 7.47 -2.64
CA ASN A 129 -4.29 8.43 -2.95
C ASN A 129 -4.46 8.58 -4.46
N THR A 130 -3.37 8.63 -5.20
CA THR A 130 -3.41 8.67 -6.67
C THR A 130 -4.09 7.42 -7.22
N ALA A 131 -3.73 6.24 -6.72
CA ALA A 131 -4.31 4.97 -7.18
C ALA A 131 -5.80 4.87 -6.87
N ILE A 132 -6.21 5.29 -5.69
CA ILE A 132 -7.63 5.31 -5.30
C ILE A 132 -8.41 6.25 -6.23
N SER A 133 -7.86 7.43 -6.52
CA SER A 133 -8.51 8.40 -7.41
C SER A 133 -8.57 7.90 -8.86
N ALA A 134 -7.64 7.08 -9.28
CA ALA A 134 -7.60 6.53 -10.64
C ALA A 134 -8.54 5.33 -10.84
N PHE A 135 -9.07 4.76 -9.76
CA PHE A 135 -10.00 3.64 -9.87
C PHE A 135 -11.25 4.08 -10.66
N PRO A 136 -11.79 3.22 -11.55
CA PRO A 136 -12.90 3.61 -12.42
C PRO A 136 -14.10 4.20 -11.67
N LYS A 137 -14.53 5.40 -12.11
CA LYS A 137 -15.57 6.16 -11.42
C LYS A 137 -16.97 5.58 -11.60
N ASN A 138 -17.25 4.99 -12.75
CA ASN A 138 -18.56 4.38 -13.01
C ASN A 138 -18.88 3.28 -12.01
N PHE A 139 -17.86 2.64 -11.48
CA PHE A 139 -18.01 1.61 -10.48
C PHE A 139 -18.35 2.18 -9.10
N ARG A 140 -17.78 3.35 -8.77
CA ARG A 140 -17.98 4.01 -7.48
C ARG A 140 -19.35 4.63 -7.29
N GLN A 141 -20.12 4.75 -8.36
CA GLN A 141 -21.45 5.34 -8.34
C GLN A 141 -22.58 4.35 -8.10
N ILE A 142 -22.25 3.09 -7.99
CA ILE A 142 -23.24 2.03 -7.79
C ILE A 142 -23.58 1.86 -6.31
#